data_5453143de2c8562e1a951fb80814090a
#
_entry.id   5453143de2c8562e1a951fb80814090a
#
_cell.length_a   1.000
_cell.length_b   1.000
_cell.length_c   1.000
_cell.angle_alpha   90.00
_cell.angle_beta   90.00
_cell.angle_gamma   90.00
#
_symmetry.space_group_name_H-M   'P 1'
#
loop_
_entity.id
_entity.type
_entity.pdbx_description
1 polymer ?
#
loop_
_entity_poly.entity_id
_entity_poly.type
_entity_poly.pdbx_seq_one_letter_code
_entity_poly.pdbx_strand_id
1 'polypeptide(L)'
;RDLIKINTAAHQAFYYRPRVSLRELLDSNMLKNLIVLTGCPSSTLNKLLKNDDTKQAKILLDMLAKGSKQLAVEIQYHQSTDDEFRRMQSGLLHHQFDLAYSMGLPLALTNDCHYVTEEDEGIHQAYLVAAEGRVHGIEFDGTGFYLKDSAAMRGVAEYLGQPDAY
;
A
#
# COMPACT_ATOMS: atom_id res chain seq x y z
N ARG A 1 -4.77 -7.35 -19.85
CA ARG A 1 -3.70 -7.41 -20.89
C ARG A 1 -2.50 -6.54 -20.52
N ASP A 2 -2.68 -5.27 -20.11
CA ASP A 2 -1.57 -4.35 -19.84
C ASP A 2 -0.81 -4.74 -18.56
N LEU A 3 -1.50 -5.20 -17.51
CA LEU A 3 -0.84 -5.75 -16.31
C LEU A 3 0.08 -6.94 -16.64
N ILE A 4 -0.34 -7.82 -17.56
CA ILE A 4 0.50 -8.94 -18.03
C ILE A 4 1.76 -8.42 -18.73
N LYS A 5 1.64 -7.38 -19.56
CA LYS A 5 2.80 -6.75 -20.22
C LYS A 5 3.78 -6.15 -19.21
N ILE A 6 3.27 -5.44 -18.20
CA ILE A 6 4.09 -4.88 -17.12
C ILE A 6 4.86 -6.00 -16.40
N ASN A 7 4.16 -7.06 -16.01
CA ASN A 7 4.78 -8.20 -15.37
C ASN A 7 5.83 -8.87 -16.25
N THR A 8 5.56 -9.04 -17.54
CA THR A 8 6.51 -9.59 -18.52
C THR A 8 7.76 -8.70 -18.63
N ALA A 9 7.57 -7.39 -18.80
CA ALA A 9 8.69 -6.44 -18.88
C ALA A 9 9.54 -6.46 -17.61
N ALA A 10 8.91 -6.50 -16.44
CA ALA A 10 9.61 -6.59 -15.16
C ALA A 10 10.47 -7.87 -15.04
N HIS A 11 9.98 -9.02 -15.55
CA HIS A 11 10.73 -10.27 -15.55
C HIS A 11 11.85 -10.29 -16.60
N GLN A 12 11.68 -9.62 -17.73
CA GLN A 12 12.76 -9.46 -18.72
C GLN A 12 13.91 -8.60 -18.19
N ALA A 13 13.62 -7.64 -17.32
CA ALA A 13 14.60 -6.79 -16.62
C ALA A 13 14.97 -7.33 -15.24
N PHE A 14 14.97 -8.65 -15.07
CA PHE A 14 15.21 -9.31 -13.78
C PHE A 14 16.64 -9.06 -13.27
N TYR A 15 16.72 -8.50 -12.06
CA TYR A 15 17.96 -8.41 -11.30
C TYR A 15 17.64 -8.61 -9.82
N TYR A 16 17.90 -9.80 -9.27
CA TYR A 16 17.46 -10.30 -7.96
C TYR A 16 15.94 -10.32 -7.76
N ARG A 17 15.22 -9.36 -8.31
CA ARG A 17 13.75 -9.27 -8.33
C ARG A 17 13.29 -8.70 -9.67
N PRO A 18 12.08 -9.09 -10.14
CA PRO A 18 11.47 -8.43 -11.30
C PRO A 18 11.28 -6.94 -11.03
N ARG A 19 11.66 -6.08 -11.97
CA ARG A 19 11.57 -4.62 -11.82
C ARG A 19 11.17 -3.97 -13.13
N VAL A 20 10.43 -2.89 -13.01
CA VAL A 20 10.15 -1.95 -14.09
C VAL A 20 10.28 -0.53 -13.53
N SER A 21 10.90 0.37 -14.26
CA SER A 21 11.01 1.75 -13.80
C SER A 21 9.70 2.50 -13.99
N LEU A 22 9.44 3.50 -13.13
CA LEU A 22 8.27 4.36 -13.27
C LEU A 22 8.27 5.06 -14.64
N ARG A 23 9.45 5.48 -15.13
CA ARG A 23 9.60 6.09 -16.46
C ARG A 23 9.11 5.15 -17.57
N GLU A 24 9.54 3.89 -17.56
CA GLU A 24 9.08 2.91 -18.55
C GLU A 24 7.57 2.68 -18.51
N LEU A 25 6.99 2.63 -17.29
CA LEU A 25 5.55 2.49 -17.14
C LEU A 25 4.77 3.67 -17.75
N LEU A 26 5.27 4.90 -17.55
CA LEU A 26 4.65 6.11 -18.07
C LEU A 26 4.86 6.26 -19.59
N ASP A 27 6.09 6.09 -20.07
CA ASP A 27 6.46 6.26 -21.48
C ASP A 27 5.78 5.21 -22.38
N SER A 28 5.58 4.00 -21.85
CA SER A 28 4.91 2.90 -22.57
C SER A 28 3.38 2.97 -22.58
N ASN A 29 2.77 3.93 -21.88
CA ASN A 29 1.32 4.03 -21.67
C ASN A 29 0.70 2.76 -21.06
N MET A 30 1.46 1.93 -20.37
CA MET A 30 0.96 0.67 -19.79
C MET A 30 -0.02 0.91 -18.64
N LEU A 31 0.04 2.07 -17.99
CA LEU A 31 -0.88 2.41 -16.88
C LEU A 31 -2.22 2.97 -17.37
N LYS A 32 -2.34 3.40 -18.64
CA LYS A 32 -3.49 4.12 -19.18
C LYS A 32 -4.84 3.42 -18.97
N ASN A 33 -4.87 2.10 -18.93
CA ASN A 33 -6.08 1.31 -18.70
C ASN A 33 -6.19 0.73 -17.28
N LEU A 34 -5.27 1.10 -16.39
CA LEU A 34 -5.19 0.57 -15.04
C LEU A 34 -5.65 1.60 -14.01
N ILE A 35 -6.26 1.11 -12.96
CA ILE A 35 -6.42 1.82 -11.70
C ILE A 35 -5.14 1.59 -10.90
N VAL A 36 -4.52 2.67 -10.44
CA VAL A 36 -3.28 2.61 -9.67
C VAL A 36 -3.57 2.96 -8.21
N LEU A 37 -3.12 2.12 -7.30
CA LEU A 37 -3.07 2.38 -5.87
C LEU A 37 -1.63 2.68 -5.45
N THR A 38 -1.45 3.55 -4.46
CA THR A 38 -0.11 4.03 -4.09
C THR A 38 0.72 3.05 -3.25
N GLY A 39 0.12 1.96 -2.82
CA GLY A 39 0.79 0.85 -2.15
C GLY A 39 0.95 1.03 -0.63
N CYS A 40 1.47 -0.01 0.00
CA CYS A 40 1.60 -0.16 1.45
C CYS A 40 2.59 0.85 2.09
N PRO A 41 2.74 0.87 3.43
CA PRO A 41 3.68 1.76 4.14
C PRO A 41 5.13 1.75 3.66
N SER A 42 5.55 0.71 2.92
CA SER A 42 6.89 0.59 2.31
C SER A 42 6.98 1.13 0.89
N SER A 43 5.89 1.65 0.32
CA SER A 43 5.84 2.18 -1.04
C SER A 43 6.70 3.44 -1.21
N THR A 44 6.98 3.80 -2.46
CA THR A 44 7.74 5.02 -2.77
C THR A 44 7.06 6.27 -2.24
N LEU A 45 5.73 6.40 -2.39
CA LEU A 45 4.98 7.52 -1.84
C LEU A 45 5.18 7.63 -0.33
N ASN A 46 4.95 6.52 0.37
CA ASN A 46 4.99 6.52 1.83
C ASN A 46 6.40 6.73 2.39
N LYS A 47 7.44 6.31 1.68
CA LYS A 47 8.82 6.68 2.02
C LYS A 47 9.09 8.18 1.88
N LEU A 48 8.56 8.81 0.85
CA LEU A 48 8.67 10.28 0.69
C LEU A 48 7.94 11.01 1.83
N LEU A 49 6.72 10.57 2.17
CA LEU A 49 5.95 11.16 3.26
C LEU A 49 6.63 10.99 4.64
N LYS A 50 7.19 9.82 4.92
CA LYS A 50 7.97 9.56 6.15
C LYS A 50 9.24 10.43 6.26
N ASN A 51 9.75 10.93 5.14
CA ASN A 51 10.90 11.83 5.08
C ASN A 51 10.48 13.31 4.90
N ASP A 52 9.21 13.64 5.10
CA ASP A 52 8.64 14.99 4.94
C ASP A 52 8.84 15.59 3.53
N ASP A 53 9.17 14.76 2.53
CA ASP A 53 9.36 15.22 1.13
C ASP A 53 8.03 15.29 0.36
N THR A 54 7.13 16.13 0.88
CA THR A 54 5.81 16.38 0.29
C THR A 54 5.89 16.89 -1.16
N LYS A 55 6.97 17.60 -1.49
CA LYS A 55 7.17 18.12 -2.86
C LYS A 55 7.34 16.98 -3.86
N GLN A 56 8.22 16.03 -3.58
CA GLN A 56 8.43 14.87 -4.46
C GLN A 56 7.22 13.94 -4.45
N ALA A 57 6.54 13.81 -3.31
CA ALA A 57 5.30 13.06 -3.21
C ALA A 57 4.22 13.61 -4.17
N LYS A 58 4.02 14.93 -4.23
CA LYS A 58 3.10 15.57 -5.18
C LYS A 58 3.50 15.34 -6.64
N ILE A 59 4.78 15.47 -6.96
CA ILE A 59 5.29 15.20 -8.32
C ILE A 59 5.00 13.75 -8.72
N LEU A 60 5.28 12.80 -7.85
CA LEU A 60 5.01 11.38 -8.09
C LEU A 60 3.53 11.12 -8.37
N LEU A 61 2.64 11.65 -7.53
CA LEU A 61 1.19 11.48 -7.70
C LEU A 61 0.68 12.15 -8.98
N ASP A 62 1.16 13.33 -9.32
CA ASP A 62 0.80 14.02 -10.57
C ASP A 62 1.21 13.20 -11.80
N MET A 63 2.40 12.63 -11.80
CA MET A 63 2.86 11.74 -12.87
C MET A 63 2.00 10.48 -12.99
N LEU A 64 1.67 9.83 -11.88
CA LEU A 64 0.82 8.64 -11.85
C LEU A 64 -0.61 8.96 -12.29
N ALA A 65 -1.18 10.06 -11.82
CA ALA A 65 -2.53 10.49 -12.19
C ALA A 65 -2.66 10.78 -13.69
N LYS A 66 -1.64 11.41 -14.29
CA LYS A 66 -1.62 11.67 -15.74
C LYS A 66 -1.42 10.42 -16.59
N GLY A 67 -0.68 9.44 -16.06
CA GLY A 67 -0.34 8.22 -16.78
C GLY A 67 -1.35 7.08 -16.66
N SER A 68 -2.21 7.09 -15.65
CA SER A 68 -3.16 6.01 -15.34
C SER A 68 -4.59 6.37 -15.71
N LYS A 69 -5.46 5.35 -15.76
CA LYS A 69 -6.90 5.56 -15.92
C LYS A 69 -7.51 6.25 -14.71
N GLN A 70 -7.05 5.86 -13.53
CA GLN A 70 -7.46 6.42 -12.25
C GLN A 70 -6.33 6.16 -11.23
N LEU A 71 -6.13 7.11 -10.34
CA LEU A 71 -5.22 7.00 -9.21
C LEU A 71 -6.02 7.16 -7.91
N ALA A 72 -5.74 6.31 -6.93
CA ALA A 72 -6.20 6.50 -5.56
C ALA A 72 -5.03 6.43 -4.58
N VAL A 73 -5.06 7.26 -3.55
CA VAL A 73 -4.11 7.16 -2.44
C VAL A 73 -4.56 6.00 -1.56
N GLU A 74 -3.74 4.97 -1.50
CA GLU A 74 -4.01 3.79 -0.69
C GLU A 74 -3.69 4.06 0.76
N ILE A 75 -4.66 3.77 1.62
CA ILE A 75 -4.52 3.84 3.08
C ILE A 75 -4.72 2.46 3.68
N GLN A 76 -3.93 2.15 4.69
CA GLN A 76 -4.01 0.91 5.45
C GLN A 76 -4.00 1.22 6.93
N TYR A 77 -4.78 0.49 7.72
CA TYR A 77 -4.81 0.62 9.16
C TYR A 77 -4.78 -0.75 9.82
N HIS A 78 -3.81 -0.94 10.69
CA HIS A 78 -3.64 -2.15 11.49
C HIS A 78 -3.62 -1.80 12.98
N GLN A 79 -4.31 -2.61 13.77
CA GLN A 79 -4.27 -2.46 15.20
C GLN A 79 -2.90 -2.89 15.72
N SER A 80 -2.41 -2.21 16.75
CA SER A 80 -1.15 -2.57 17.41
C SER A 80 -1.18 -2.15 18.88
N THR A 81 -0.51 -2.91 19.71
CA THR A 81 -0.20 -2.54 21.09
C THR A 81 1.07 -1.72 21.23
N ASP A 82 1.89 -1.66 20.17
CA ASP A 82 3.12 -0.88 20.12
C ASP A 82 2.83 0.60 19.90
N ASP A 83 3.28 1.44 20.83
CA ASP A 83 3.04 2.89 20.82
C ASP A 83 3.82 3.61 19.72
N GLU A 84 5.00 3.12 19.37
CA GLU A 84 5.83 3.72 18.31
C GLU A 84 5.21 3.46 16.96
N PHE A 85 4.78 2.20 16.72
CA PHE A 85 4.04 1.85 15.51
C PHE A 85 2.75 2.66 15.35
N ARG A 86 1.95 2.79 16.42
CA ARG A 86 0.70 3.57 16.38
C ARG A 86 0.96 5.04 16.03
N ARG A 87 1.99 5.66 16.62
CA ARG A 87 2.36 7.06 16.29
C ARG A 87 2.82 7.19 14.85
N MET A 88 3.68 6.29 14.39
CA MET A 88 4.18 6.28 13.01
C MET A 88 3.03 6.10 12.01
N GLN A 89 2.14 5.13 12.25
CA GLN A 89 0.98 4.87 11.39
C GLN A 89 0.02 6.07 11.37
N SER A 90 -0.30 6.66 12.52
CA SER A 90 -1.15 7.84 12.60
C SER A 90 -0.56 9.03 11.87
N GLY A 91 0.73 9.31 12.04
CA GLY A 91 1.41 10.37 11.30
C GLY A 91 1.37 10.16 9.80
N LEU A 92 1.65 8.94 9.34
CA LEU A 92 1.59 8.61 7.91
C LEU A 92 0.18 8.79 7.34
N LEU A 93 -0.86 8.33 8.04
CA LEU A 93 -2.26 8.50 7.61
C LEU A 93 -2.63 9.99 7.48
N HIS A 94 -2.24 10.85 8.41
CA HIS A 94 -2.46 12.29 8.30
C HIS A 94 -1.82 12.86 7.04
N HIS A 95 -0.56 12.55 6.78
CA HIS A 95 0.13 12.99 5.55
C HIS A 95 -0.57 12.50 4.28
N GLN A 96 -1.06 11.25 4.28
CA GLN A 96 -1.79 10.68 3.15
C GLN A 96 -3.14 11.39 2.92
N PHE A 97 -3.90 11.67 3.99
CA PHE A 97 -5.17 12.39 3.90
C PHE A 97 -4.97 13.82 3.38
N ASP A 98 -4.06 14.58 3.99
CA ASP A 98 -3.75 15.94 3.57
C ASP A 98 -3.32 16.01 2.10
N LEU A 99 -2.48 15.07 1.70
CA LEU A 99 -1.99 15.01 0.33
C LEU A 99 -3.12 14.66 -0.65
N ALA A 100 -3.91 13.63 -0.36
CA ALA A 100 -5.05 13.23 -1.20
C ALA A 100 -6.05 14.38 -1.36
N TYR A 101 -6.46 15.02 -0.27
CA TYR A 101 -7.38 16.15 -0.31
C TYR A 101 -6.81 17.35 -1.05
N SER A 102 -5.53 17.70 -0.82
CA SER A 102 -4.90 18.83 -1.50
C SER A 102 -4.79 18.65 -3.01
N MET A 103 -4.82 17.40 -3.49
CA MET A 103 -4.73 17.05 -4.90
C MET A 103 -6.05 16.59 -5.52
N GLY A 104 -7.14 16.54 -4.74
CA GLY A 104 -8.44 16.05 -5.19
C GLY A 104 -8.42 14.57 -5.61
N LEU A 105 -7.56 13.76 -4.99
CA LEU A 105 -7.45 12.33 -5.26
C LEU A 105 -8.34 11.52 -4.31
N PRO A 106 -9.00 10.46 -4.79
CA PRO A 106 -9.74 9.55 -3.92
C PRO A 106 -8.80 8.77 -3.00
N LEU A 107 -9.33 8.41 -1.83
CA LEU A 107 -8.72 7.44 -0.93
C LEU A 107 -9.22 6.04 -1.28
N ALA A 108 -8.40 5.02 -1.05
CA ALA A 108 -8.77 3.63 -1.14
C ALA A 108 -8.28 2.89 0.11
N LEU A 109 -9.20 2.44 0.95
CA LEU A 109 -8.88 1.66 2.12
C LEU A 109 -8.67 0.19 1.74
N THR A 110 -7.49 -0.35 2.05
CA THR A 110 -7.15 -1.76 1.87
C THR A 110 -6.67 -2.37 3.18
N ASN A 111 -6.68 -3.70 3.28
CA ASN A 111 -6.31 -4.39 4.52
C ASN A 111 -4.98 -5.16 4.44
N ASP A 112 -4.27 -5.09 3.30
CA ASP A 112 -2.98 -5.80 3.14
C ASP A 112 -3.05 -7.27 3.59
N CYS A 113 -4.05 -8.01 3.06
CA CYS A 113 -4.37 -9.36 3.53
C CYS A 113 -3.22 -10.34 3.28
N HIS A 114 -2.78 -11.03 4.32
CA HIS A 114 -1.72 -12.03 4.29
C HIS A 114 -2.24 -13.44 4.59
N TYR A 115 -3.42 -13.57 5.18
CA TYR A 115 -4.08 -14.83 5.51
C TYR A 115 -5.60 -14.68 5.43
N VAL A 116 -6.34 -15.79 5.50
CA VAL A 116 -7.77 -15.82 5.19
C VAL A 116 -8.63 -15.42 6.38
N THR A 117 -8.43 -16.07 7.53
CA THR A 117 -9.22 -15.83 8.75
C THR A 117 -8.35 -15.26 9.87
N GLU A 118 -8.95 -14.66 10.87
CA GLU A 118 -8.21 -14.09 12.00
C GLU A 118 -7.41 -15.15 12.77
N GLU A 119 -7.94 -16.38 12.85
CA GLU A 119 -7.29 -17.51 13.50
C GLU A 119 -6.03 -18.00 12.77
N ASP A 120 -5.87 -17.68 11.50
CA ASP A 120 -4.71 -18.08 10.68
C ASP A 120 -3.45 -17.26 11.00
N GLU A 121 -3.53 -16.23 11.83
CA GLU A 121 -2.39 -15.37 12.17
C GLU A 121 -1.19 -16.18 12.70
N GLY A 122 -1.45 -17.10 13.63
CA GLY A 122 -0.41 -17.96 14.19
C GLY A 122 0.23 -18.92 13.16
N ILE A 123 -0.55 -19.40 12.21
CA ILE A 123 -0.05 -20.25 11.10
C ILE A 123 0.82 -19.42 10.16
N HIS A 124 0.39 -18.21 9.81
CA HIS A 124 1.14 -17.30 8.98
C HIS A 124 2.49 -16.95 9.63
N GLN A 125 2.49 -16.65 10.93
CA GLN A 125 3.72 -16.37 11.68
C GLN A 125 4.68 -17.57 11.69
N ALA A 126 4.17 -18.77 11.92
CA ALA A 126 4.97 -19.99 11.86
C ALA A 126 5.58 -20.22 10.46
N TYR A 127 4.81 -19.93 9.39
CA TYR A 127 5.30 -20.00 8.01
C TYR A 127 6.45 -19.02 7.76
N LEU A 128 6.33 -17.75 8.19
CA LEU A 128 7.39 -16.76 8.03
C LEU A 128 8.68 -17.17 8.74
N VAL A 129 8.59 -17.67 9.97
CA VAL A 129 9.74 -18.20 10.71
C VAL A 129 10.40 -19.34 9.94
N ALA A 130 9.63 -20.29 9.43
CA ALA A 130 10.15 -21.43 8.67
C ALA A 130 10.75 -21.01 7.32
N ALA A 131 10.11 -20.08 6.59
CA ALA A 131 10.54 -19.65 5.26
C ALA A 131 11.83 -18.81 5.30
N GLU A 132 12.03 -18.01 6.35
CA GLU A 132 13.18 -17.13 6.48
C GLU A 132 14.33 -17.74 7.28
N GLY A 133 14.14 -18.91 7.88
CA GLY A 133 15.18 -19.57 8.71
C GLY A 133 15.55 -18.78 9.96
N ARG A 134 14.70 -17.87 10.40
CA ARG A 134 14.92 -17.00 11.58
C ARG A 134 14.07 -17.49 12.75
N VAL A 135 14.67 -17.54 13.92
CA VAL A 135 13.97 -17.85 15.18
C VAL A 135 12.99 -16.73 15.58
N HIS A 136 13.25 -15.53 15.11
CA HIS A 136 12.35 -14.39 15.17
C HIS A 136 11.98 -14.04 13.72
N GLY A 137 10.80 -14.45 13.30
CA GLY A 137 10.25 -14.11 11.98
C GLY A 137 10.12 -12.59 11.79
N ILE A 138 9.65 -12.17 10.61
CA ILE A 138 9.21 -10.80 10.43
C ILE A 138 8.04 -10.60 11.39
N GLU A 139 8.26 -9.87 12.47
CA GLU A 139 7.18 -9.38 13.30
C GLU A 139 6.46 -8.30 12.49
N PHE A 140 5.20 -8.54 12.18
CA PHE A 140 4.33 -7.48 11.72
C PHE A 140 4.07 -6.57 12.92
N ASP A 141 4.33 -5.28 12.75
CA ASP A 141 4.12 -4.28 13.80
C ASP A 141 2.63 -4.04 14.14
N GLY A 142 1.73 -4.78 13.49
CA GLY A 142 0.28 -4.71 13.68
C GLY A 142 -0.38 -6.09 13.54
N THR A 143 -1.67 -6.13 13.79
CA THR A 143 -2.54 -7.31 13.68
C THR A 143 -3.69 -7.08 12.70
N GLY A 144 -4.42 -8.13 12.38
CA GLY A 144 -5.63 -8.03 11.57
C GLY A 144 -5.39 -8.03 10.06
N PHE A 145 -4.32 -8.69 9.59
CA PHE A 145 -4.00 -8.86 8.16
C PHE A 145 -4.82 -9.98 7.49
N TYR A 146 -5.97 -10.33 8.04
CA TYR A 146 -6.87 -11.31 7.44
C TYR A 146 -7.82 -10.66 6.42
N LEU A 147 -8.50 -11.50 5.62
CA LEU A 147 -9.47 -11.05 4.64
C LEU A 147 -10.76 -10.59 5.37
N LYS A 148 -10.83 -9.29 5.66
CA LYS A 148 -11.99 -8.66 6.28
C LYS A 148 -13.19 -8.61 5.33
N ASP A 149 -14.36 -8.82 5.87
CA ASP A 149 -15.61 -8.59 5.15
C ASP A 149 -15.95 -7.09 5.02
N SER A 150 -17.00 -6.80 4.25
CA SER A 150 -17.45 -5.42 4.03
C SER A 150 -17.84 -4.68 5.31
N ALA A 151 -18.38 -5.36 6.29
CA ALA A 151 -18.80 -4.74 7.56
C ALA A 151 -17.56 -4.33 8.38
N ALA A 152 -16.58 -5.21 8.50
CA ALA A 152 -15.32 -4.94 9.19
C ALA A 152 -14.53 -3.82 8.52
N MET A 153 -14.42 -3.82 7.18
CA MET A 153 -13.75 -2.74 6.44
C MET A 153 -14.45 -1.40 6.61
N ARG A 154 -15.79 -1.38 6.59
CA ARG A 154 -16.56 -0.16 6.86
C ARG A 154 -16.30 0.37 8.26
N GLY A 155 -16.26 -0.50 9.27
CA GLY A 155 -15.91 -0.11 10.64
C GLY A 155 -14.52 0.55 10.73
N VAL A 156 -13.53 0.07 9.96
CA VAL A 156 -12.22 0.73 9.88
C VAL A 156 -12.31 2.10 9.21
N ALA A 157 -13.06 2.22 8.11
CA ALA A 157 -13.25 3.50 7.42
C ALA A 157 -13.93 4.54 8.32
N GLU A 158 -14.97 4.15 9.06
CA GLU A 158 -15.66 5.00 10.02
C GLU A 158 -14.74 5.41 11.18
N TYR A 159 -13.94 4.47 11.72
CA TYR A 159 -12.94 4.75 12.75
C TYR A 159 -11.92 5.79 12.30
N LEU A 160 -11.50 5.73 11.04
CA LEU A 160 -10.57 6.69 10.44
C LEU A 160 -11.25 8.01 10.05
N GLY A 161 -12.57 8.15 10.19
CA GLY A 161 -13.31 9.31 9.72
C GLY A 161 -13.35 9.43 8.20
N GLN A 162 -13.18 8.33 7.47
CA GLN A 162 -13.08 8.27 6.00
C GLN A 162 -14.10 7.29 5.40
N PRO A 163 -15.42 7.48 5.63
CA PRO A 163 -16.43 6.51 5.20
C PRO A 163 -16.48 6.30 3.67
N ASP A 164 -16.04 7.28 2.90
CA ASP A 164 -16.03 7.22 1.43
C ASP A 164 -14.76 6.54 0.86
N ALA A 165 -13.82 6.17 1.70
CA ALA A 165 -12.58 5.47 1.29
C ALA A 165 -12.77 3.97 1.06
N TYR A 166 -13.96 3.45 1.37
CA TYR A 166 -14.30 2.04 1.31
C TYR A 166 -15.33 1.76 0.21
#